data_2a5699a16b32d335bd46de316db9aabc
#
_entry.id   2a5699a16b32d335bd46de316db9aabc
#
_cell.length_a   1.000
_cell.length_b   1.000
_cell.length_c   1.000
_cell.angle_alpha   90.00
_cell.angle_beta   90.00
_cell.angle_gamma   90.00
#
_symmetry.space_group_name_H-M   'P 1'
#
loop_
_entity.id
_entity.type
_entity.pdbx_description
1 polymer ?
#
loop_
_entity_poly.entity_id
_entity_poly.type
_entity_poly.pdbx_seq_one_letter_code
_entity_poly.pdbx_strand_id
1 'polypeptide(L)'
;MKPVTLSGIVTRFQGNGRKLGYPTANLTTQTDLADGVYFGFADLAEWSNQPAVIFIGTPTTMGDKQRRVEAHLFDIPDKDYYDQTLNVSLRHYHRVNRTFKGVDELMEAMRADETAARQWLATAA
;
A
#
# COMPACT_ATOMS: atom_id res chain seq x y z
N MET A 1 13.76 -6.90 -7.83
CA MET A 1 14.19 -5.48 -7.89
C MET A 1 15.15 -5.19 -6.73
N LYS A 2 15.95 -4.16 -6.87
CA LYS A 2 16.72 -3.67 -5.73
C LYS A 2 15.78 -2.99 -4.74
N PRO A 3 15.97 -3.20 -3.42
CA PRO A 3 15.14 -2.52 -2.43
C PRO A 3 15.20 -1.00 -2.57
N VAL A 4 14.04 -0.36 -2.47
CA VAL A 4 13.92 1.10 -2.50
C VAL A 4 13.14 1.53 -1.27
N THR A 5 13.64 2.54 -0.57
CA THR A 5 12.97 3.10 0.60
C THR A 5 12.36 4.45 0.25
N LEU A 6 11.09 4.61 0.58
CA LEU A 6 10.37 5.88 0.47
C LEU A 6 9.92 6.30 1.86
N SER A 7 9.98 7.59 2.14
CA SER A 7 9.59 8.14 3.43
C SER A 7 8.69 9.36 3.23
N GLY A 8 7.75 9.54 4.13
CA GLY A 8 6.88 10.70 4.10
C GLY A 8 5.99 10.73 5.32
N ILE A 9 5.08 11.69 5.32
CA ILE A 9 4.11 11.88 6.40
C ILE A 9 2.78 11.29 5.96
N VAL A 10 2.11 10.58 6.88
CA VAL A 10 0.78 10.02 6.61
C VAL A 10 -0.21 11.17 6.50
N THR A 11 -0.95 11.21 5.39
CA THR A 11 -1.92 12.27 5.12
C THR A 11 -3.32 11.69 4.95
N ARG A 12 -4.33 12.59 5.03
CA ARG A 12 -5.73 12.22 4.80
C ARG A 12 -6.02 12.14 3.31
N PHE A 13 -6.73 11.09 2.93
CA PHE A 13 -7.41 10.98 1.65
C PHE A 13 -8.81 10.42 1.90
N GLN A 14 -9.46 9.91 0.88
CA GLN A 14 -10.87 9.51 0.97
C GLN A 14 -11.13 8.31 1.86
N GLY A 15 -10.10 7.54 2.23
CA GLY A 15 -10.26 6.37 3.09
C GLY A 15 -10.98 5.21 2.45
N ASN A 16 -10.93 5.10 1.12
CA ASN A 16 -11.67 4.07 0.38
C ASN A 16 -11.21 2.65 0.72
N GLY A 17 -9.92 2.46 0.95
CA GLY A 17 -9.39 1.16 1.37
C GLY A 17 -9.97 0.70 2.70
N ARG A 18 -10.11 1.61 3.67
CA ARG A 18 -10.72 1.31 4.97
C ARG A 18 -12.17 0.87 4.80
N LYS A 19 -12.92 1.53 3.92
CA LYS A 19 -14.32 1.18 3.65
C LYS A 19 -14.44 -0.23 3.08
N LEU A 20 -13.41 -0.72 2.41
CA LEU A 20 -13.37 -2.04 1.81
C LEU A 20 -12.72 -3.10 2.71
N GLY A 21 -12.35 -2.73 3.95
CA GLY A 21 -11.66 -3.63 4.87
C GLY A 21 -10.15 -3.69 4.69
N TYR A 22 -9.57 -2.78 3.92
CA TYR A 22 -8.12 -2.70 3.66
C TYR A 22 -7.63 -1.29 3.93
N PRO A 23 -7.52 -0.89 5.22
CA PRO A 23 -7.07 0.46 5.55
C PRO A 23 -5.64 0.67 5.06
N THR A 24 -5.41 1.83 4.44
CA THR A 24 -4.11 2.19 3.90
C THR A 24 -3.65 3.52 4.46
N ALA A 25 -2.33 3.65 4.61
CA ALA A 25 -1.69 4.91 4.97
C ALA A 25 -1.18 5.57 3.68
N ASN A 26 -1.54 6.84 3.48
CA ASN A 26 -1.17 7.61 2.30
C ASN A 26 0.05 8.45 2.62
N LEU A 27 1.06 8.40 1.74
CA LEU A 27 2.30 9.13 1.90
C LEU A 27 2.27 10.44 1.13
N THR A 28 2.86 11.49 1.70
CA THR A 28 3.07 12.76 1.02
C THR A 28 4.16 12.72 -0.03
N THR A 29 4.99 11.69 -0.03
CA THR A 29 6.14 11.61 -0.92
C THR A 29 5.73 11.37 -2.36
N GLN A 30 6.59 11.81 -3.29
CA GLN A 30 6.48 11.50 -4.70
C GLN A 30 7.67 10.64 -5.10
N THR A 31 7.49 9.85 -6.16
CA THR A 31 8.53 8.94 -6.61
C THR A 31 8.46 8.75 -8.12
N ASP A 32 9.61 8.47 -8.73
CA ASP A 32 9.72 8.11 -10.14
C ASP A 32 9.57 6.60 -10.39
N LEU A 33 9.35 5.82 -9.33
CA LEU A 33 9.11 4.40 -9.48
C LEU A 33 7.87 4.14 -10.33
N ALA A 34 7.90 3.04 -11.07
CA ALA A 34 6.78 2.66 -11.92
C ALA A 34 5.51 2.46 -11.09
N ASP A 35 4.38 2.84 -11.66
CA ASP A 35 3.09 2.52 -11.07
C ASP A 35 2.93 1.01 -10.95
N GLY A 36 2.33 0.57 -9.88
CA GLY A 36 2.10 -0.85 -9.66
C GLY A 36 1.86 -1.19 -8.20
N VAL A 37 1.77 -2.47 -7.95
CA VAL A 37 1.63 -3.04 -6.62
C VAL A 37 2.93 -3.72 -6.24
N TYR A 38 3.44 -3.39 -5.07
CA TYR A 38 4.72 -3.87 -4.57
C TYR A 38 4.52 -4.57 -3.23
N PHE A 39 5.42 -5.50 -2.92
CA PHE A 39 5.50 -6.10 -1.58
C PHE A 39 6.73 -5.57 -0.87
N GLY A 40 6.61 -5.41 0.44
CA GLY A 40 7.73 -4.95 1.24
C GLY A 40 7.39 -4.84 2.70
N PHE A 41 8.10 -3.93 3.37
CA PHE A 41 8.00 -3.72 4.81
C PHE A 41 7.82 -2.24 5.08
N ALA A 42 7.23 -1.93 6.23
CA ALA A 42 6.99 -0.55 6.61
C ALA A 42 7.23 -0.33 8.09
N ASP A 43 7.70 0.89 8.42
CA ASP A 43 7.81 1.36 9.79
C ASP A 43 6.79 2.48 9.98
N LEU A 44 5.93 2.34 10.96
CA LEU A 44 4.89 3.31 11.27
C LEU A 44 4.57 3.24 12.76
N ALA A 45 4.66 4.36 13.48
CA ALA A 45 4.42 4.42 14.91
C ALA A 45 5.32 3.40 15.64
N GLU A 46 4.75 2.53 16.46
CA GLU A 46 5.48 1.48 17.18
C GLU A 46 5.80 0.25 16.33
N TRP A 47 5.30 0.20 15.08
CA TRP A 47 5.46 -0.95 14.20
C TRP A 47 6.71 -0.80 13.35
N SER A 48 7.61 -1.78 13.43
CA SER A 48 8.86 -1.80 12.66
C SER A 48 8.91 -3.05 11.80
N ASN A 49 9.39 -2.88 10.55
CA ASN A 49 9.49 -3.97 9.58
C ASN A 49 8.19 -4.76 9.44
N GLN A 50 7.07 -4.04 9.48
CA GLN A 50 5.76 -4.67 9.34
C GLN A 50 5.52 -5.04 7.88
N PRO A 51 5.13 -6.29 7.57
CA PRO A 51 4.80 -6.67 6.20
C PRO A 51 3.70 -5.79 5.62
N ALA A 52 3.86 -5.41 4.37
CA ALA A 52 2.95 -4.47 3.73
C ALA A 52 2.84 -4.69 2.23
N VAL A 53 1.68 -4.32 1.69
CA VAL A 53 1.47 -4.12 0.25
C VAL A 53 1.52 -2.62 -0.01
N ILE A 54 2.31 -2.21 -0.99
CA ILE A 54 2.49 -0.80 -1.34
C ILE A 54 1.94 -0.58 -2.76
N PHE A 55 1.05 0.39 -2.87
CA PHE A 55 0.45 0.79 -4.15
C PHE A 55 1.06 2.13 -4.58
N ILE A 56 1.52 2.20 -5.82
CA ILE A 56 1.95 3.46 -6.43
C ILE A 56 1.10 3.68 -7.67
N GLY A 57 0.38 4.78 -7.72
CA GLY A 57 -0.45 5.11 -8.86
C GLY A 57 -1.64 5.97 -8.50
N THR A 58 -2.56 6.07 -9.46
CA THR A 58 -3.81 6.80 -9.31
C THR A 58 -4.95 5.81 -9.18
N PRO A 59 -5.66 5.74 -8.03
CA PRO A 59 -6.71 4.73 -7.82
C PRO A 59 -7.99 5.10 -8.57
N THR A 60 -8.00 4.86 -9.88
CA THR A 60 -9.07 5.30 -10.79
C THR A 60 -10.39 4.56 -10.58
N THR A 61 -10.36 3.32 -10.10
CA THR A 61 -11.59 2.55 -9.81
C THR A 61 -12.49 3.28 -8.83
N MET A 62 -11.91 4.00 -7.86
CA MET A 62 -12.64 4.76 -6.85
C MET A 62 -12.81 6.24 -7.22
N GLY A 63 -12.52 6.61 -8.46
CA GLY A 63 -12.71 7.96 -8.96
C GLY A 63 -11.61 8.96 -8.63
N ASP A 64 -10.50 8.50 -8.07
CA ASP A 64 -9.37 9.37 -7.77
C ASP A 64 -8.67 9.84 -9.03
N LYS A 65 -8.11 11.05 -8.97
CA LYS A 65 -7.39 11.67 -10.09
C LYS A 65 -5.95 12.02 -9.74
N GLN A 66 -5.51 11.76 -8.52
CA GLN A 66 -4.19 12.12 -8.04
C GLN A 66 -3.34 10.86 -7.84
N ARG A 67 -2.12 10.90 -8.37
CA ARG A 67 -1.15 9.83 -8.15
C ARG A 67 -0.66 9.89 -6.71
N ARG A 68 -0.56 8.73 -6.08
CA ARG A 68 -0.15 8.65 -4.67
C ARG A 68 0.59 7.35 -4.38
N VAL A 69 1.26 7.34 -3.22
CA VAL A 69 1.86 6.15 -2.63
C VAL A 69 1.02 5.78 -1.41
N GLU A 70 0.51 4.56 -1.38
CA GLU A 70 -0.30 4.05 -0.28
C GLU A 70 0.31 2.75 0.22
N ALA A 71 0.29 2.54 1.54
CA ALA A 71 0.76 1.30 2.14
C ALA A 71 -0.34 0.70 3.01
N HIS A 72 -0.61 -0.59 2.80
CA HIS A 72 -1.46 -1.38 3.68
C HIS A 72 -0.55 -2.29 4.51
N LEU A 73 -0.39 -1.95 5.79
CA LEU A 73 0.39 -2.74 6.73
C LEU A 73 -0.47 -3.88 7.28
N PHE A 74 0.07 -5.09 7.30
CA PHE A 74 -0.68 -6.25 7.79
C PHE A 74 -0.69 -6.29 9.31
N ASP A 75 -1.83 -6.71 9.86
CA ASP A 75 -1.94 -7.13 11.27
C ASP A 75 -1.64 -6.02 12.28
N ILE A 76 -1.88 -4.76 11.92
CA ILE A 76 -1.82 -3.65 12.87
C ILE A 76 -3.23 -3.11 13.11
N PRO A 77 -3.46 -2.42 14.25
CA PRO A 77 -4.77 -1.84 14.51
C PRO A 77 -5.21 -0.85 13.44
N ASP A 78 -6.50 -0.90 13.09
CA ASP A 78 -7.10 0.07 12.19
C ASP A 78 -7.40 1.34 12.98
N LYS A 79 -6.52 2.33 12.86
CA LYS A 79 -6.71 3.64 13.45
C LYS A 79 -6.04 4.70 12.60
N ASP A 80 -6.29 5.96 12.92
CA ASP A 80 -5.70 7.07 12.18
C ASP A 80 -4.25 7.27 12.63
N TYR A 81 -3.32 7.16 11.67
CA TYR A 81 -1.90 7.38 11.90
C TYR A 81 -1.45 8.71 11.29
N TYR A 82 -2.38 9.66 11.13
CA TYR A 82 -2.10 10.93 10.47
C TYR A 82 -0.98 11.69 11.18
N ASP A 83 -0.21 12.42 10.38
CA ASP A 83 0.92 13.25 10.81
C ASP A 83 2.12 12.46 11.34
N GLN A 84 2.08 11.14 11.32
CA GLN A 84 3.21 10.30 11.70
C GLN A 84 4.07 9.99 10.47
N THR A 85 5.36 9.78 10.71
CA THR A 85 6.29 9.39 9.66
C THR A 85 6.07 7.92 9.29
N LEU A 86 6.00 7.67 7.99
CA LEU A 86 5.93 6.31 7.44
C LEU A 86 7.12 6.09 6.55
N ASN A 87 7.86 5.01 6.81
CA ASN A 87 8.95 4.56 5.94
C ASN A 87 8.53 3.25 5.31
N VAL A 88 8.61 3.15 3.99
CA VAL A 88 8.29 1.91 3.28
C VAL A 88 9.51 1.43 2.52
N SER A 89 9.77 0.13 2.59
CA SER A 89 10.86 -0.52 1.86
C SER A 89 10.22 -1.45 0.82
N LEU A 90 10.27 -1.04 -0.44
CA LEU A 90 9.73 -1.82 -1.55
C LEU A 90 10.76 -2.87 -1.95
N ARG A 91 10.37 -4.14 -1.91
CA ARG A 91 11.28 -5.28 -2.12
C ARG A 91 10.96 -6.09 -3.35
N HIS A 92 9.71 -6.09 -3.80
CA HIS A 92 9.27 -6.94 -4.90
C HIS A 92 8.17 -6.24 -5.68
N TYR A 93 8.32 -6.16 -7.00
CA TYR A 93 7.27 -5.66 -7.89
C TYR A 93 6.32 -6.82 -8.19
N HIS A 94 5.06 -6.68 -7.81
CA HIS A 94 4.08 -7.77 -7.93
C HIS A 94 3.30 -7.72 -9.24
N ARG A 95 2.69 -6.58 -9.55
CA ARG A 95 1.88 -6.46 -10.76
C ARG A 95 1.64 -5.01 -11.15
N VAL A 96 1.24 -4.82 -12.42
CA VAL A 96 0.78 -3.51 -12.89
C VAL A 96 -0.57 -3.16 -12.30
N ASN A 97 -0.89 -1.87 -12.29
CA ASN A 97 -2.20 -1.41 -11.87
C ASN A 97 -3.26 -1.72 -12.92
N ARG A 98 -4.49 -1.88 -12.46
CA ARG A 98 -5.65 -2.07 -13.31
C ARG A 98 -6.80 -1.24 -12.79
N THR A 99 -7.68 -0.81 -13.71
CA THR A 99 -8.98 -0.28 -13.33
C THR A 99 -9.97 -1.43 -13.35
N PHE A 100 -10.72 -1.59 -12.27
CA PHE A 100 -11.69 -2.67 -12.12
C PHE A 100 -13.09 -2.19 -12.49
N LYS A 101 -13.97 -3.11 -12.85
CA LYS A 101 -15.34 -2.78 -13.23
C LYS A 101 -16.16 -2.26 -12.06
N GLY A 102 -15.79 -2.62 -10.85
CA GLY A 102 -16.48 -2.19 -9.66
C GLY A 102 -15.76 -2.64 -8.41
N VAL A 103 -16.40 -2.37 -7.26
CA VAL A 103 -15.83 -2.60 -5.94
C VAL A 103 -15.56 -4.09 -5.70
N ASP A 104 -16.43 -4.99 -6.18
CA ASP A 104 -16.26 -6.42 -5.94
C ASP A 104 -14.99 -6.96 -6.60
N GLU A 105 -14.70 -6.56 -7.84
CA GLU A 105 -13.48 -6.95 -8.51
C GLU A 105 -12.25 -6.36 -7.83
N LEU A 106 -12.34 -5.11 -7.39
CA LEU A 106 -11.27 -4.46 -6.64
C LEU A 106 -10.96 -5.21 -5.35
N MET A 107 -11.97 -5.55 -4.57
CA MET A 107 -11.79 -6.28 -3.31
C MET A 107 -11.19 -7.66 -3.54
N GLU A 108 -11.61 -8.35 -4.60
CA GLU A 108 -11.06 -9.66 -4.94
C GLU A 108 -9.57 -9.55 -5.29
N ALA A 109 -9.19 -8.53 -6.06
CA ALA A 109 -7.79 -8.28 -6.39
C ALA A 109 -6.97 -7.94 -5.14
N MET A 110 -7.51 -7.14 -4.22
CA MET A 110 -6.83 -6.81 -2.98
C MET A 110 -6.61 -8.05 -2.10
N ARG A 111 -7.59 -8.95 -2.04
CA ARG A 111 -7.44 -10.21 -1.30
C ARG A 111 -6.36 -11.10 -1.93
N ALA A 112 -6.31 -11.16 -3.27
CA ALA A 112 -5.30 -11.91 -3.98
C ALA A 112 -3.91 -11.32 -3.75
N ASP A 113 -3.79 -10.01 -3.74
CA ASP A 113 -2.52 -9.32 -3.45
C ASP A 113 -2.05 -9.63 -2.03
N GLU A 114 -2.94 -9.60 -1.06
CA GLU A 114 -2.59 -9.93 0.33
C GLU A 114 -2.10 -11.37 0.45
N THR A 115 -2.80 -12.32 -0.16
CA THR A 115 -2.41 -13.73 -0.12
C THR A 115 -1.02 -13.91 -0.74
N ALA A 116 -0.78 -13.33 -1.91
CA ALA A 116 0.51 -13.42 -2.58
C ALA A 116 1.61 -12.74 -1.77
N ALA A 117 1.32 -11.59 -1.17
CA ALA A 117 2.28 -10.86 -0.35
C ALA A 117 2.69 -11.66 0.88
N ARG A 118 1.73 -12.26 1.58
CA ARG A 118 2.03 -13.06 2.77
C ARG A 118 2.91 -14.25 2.43
N GLN A 119 2.67 -14.91 1.29
CA GLN A 119 3.50 -16.01 0.83
C GLN A 119 4.91 -15.56 0.50
N TRP A 120 5.04 -14.46 -0.26
CA TRP A 120 6.34 -13.95 -0.66
C TRP A 120 7.15 -13.47 0.54
N LEU A 121 6.53 -12.70 1.44
CA LEU A 121 7.19 -12.11 2.60
C LEU A 121 7.63 -13.18 3.61
N ALA A 122 6.91 -14.28 3.70
CA ALA A 122 7.29 -15.40 4.55
C ALA A 122 8.61 -16.04 4.10
N THR A 123 8.90 -16.02 2.79
CA THR A 123 10.15 -16.59 2.25
C THR A 123 11.27 -15.57 2.18
N ALA A 124 10.96 -14.28 2.21
CA ALA A 124 11.94 -13.20 2.05
C ALA A 124 12.49 -12.67 3.39
N ALA A 125 11.91 -13.11 4.48
CA ALA A 125 12.28 -12.63 5.82
C ALA A 125 13.65 -13.14 6.25
#